data_0d7f0c8226f71f98749083de96cbf813
#
_entry.id   0d7f0c8226f71f98749083de96cbf813
#
_cell.length_a   1.000
_cell.length_b   1.000
_cell.length_c   1.000
_cell.angle_alpha   90.00
_cell.angle_beta   90.00
_cell.angle_gamma   90.00
#
_symmetry.space_group_name_H-M   'P 1'
#
loop_
_entity.id
_entity.type
_entity.pdbx_description
1 polymer ?
#
loop_
_entity_poly.entity_id
_entity_poly.type
_entity_poly.pdbx_seq_one_letter_code
_entity_poly.pdbx_strand_id
1 'polypeptide(L)'
;MQQQQKQVIDNDFDMCVKAFFDQPATMILIVGDWKTGKTDFSLLLAERMLKLGIVSKVASNIETKGNSITFISDLPTLREWLYGDNIRKLYIFDEAGLHVHRRRSMSAKNIAVVTLMPEISKARARLIMILHNLEGFDKELTSTVWCKGLIEKDNKYHARFISFTKPLPNGEFSMEFYPVPKTNIPFDPYALAPFKLTRPTQIPSTLKDKERQILWEWAVNNKPIHQLGLHPQQFNRIVRPFVKRVLQAETKSDVTIQR
;
A
#
# COMPACT_ATOMS: atom_id res chain seq x y z
N MET A 1 -36.72 -6.48 11.70
CA MET A 1 -36.57 -5.42 10.65
C MET A 1 -35.13 -4.95 10.47
N GLN A 2 -34.43 -4.42 11.48
CA GLN A 2 -33.06 -3.88 11.30
C GLN A 2 -32.04 -4.92 10.80
N GLN A 3 -32.07 -6.17 11.27
CA GLN A 3 -31.15 -7.22 10.80
C GLN A 3 -31.38 -7.61 9.35
N GLN A 4 -32.65 -7.70 8.91
CA GLN A 4 -32.98 -7.98 7.52
C GLN A 4 -32.52 -6.87 6.58
N GLN A 5 -32.73 -5.62 6.98
CA GLN A 5 -32.29 -4.45 6.20
C GLN A 5 -30.77 -4.40 6.08
N LYS A 6 -30.03 -4.70 7.16
CA LYS A 6 -28.57 -4.79 7.15
C LYS A 6 -28.08 -5.88 6.19
N GLN A 7 -28.74 -7.05 6.20
CA GLN A 7 -28.36 -8.16 5.33
C GLN A 7 -28.59 -7.85 3.84
N VAL A 8 -29.65 -7.13 3.50
CA VAL A 8 -29.90 -6.66 2.13
C VAL A 8 -28.79 -5.72 1.67
N ILE A 9 -28.44 -4.70 2.46
CA ILE A 9 -27.37 -3.75 2.17
C ILE A 9 -26.02 -4.46 1.98
N ASP A 10 -25.71 -5.43 2.84
CA ASP A 10 -24.48 -6.22 2.76
C ASP A 10 -24.42 -7.04 1.46
N ASN A 11 -25.54 -7.66 1.04
CA ASN A 11 -25.62 -8.44 -0.21
C ASN A 11 -25.48 -7.56 -1.45
N ASP A 12 -26.13 -6.40 -1.48
CA ASP A 12 -26.04 -5.45 -2.57
C ASP A 12 -24.61 -4.90 -2.70
N PHE A 13 -23.95 -4.62 -1.58
CA PHE A 13 -22.56 -4.22 -1.56
C PHE A 13 -21.63 -5.31 -2.06
N ASP A 14 -21.85 -6.58 -1.65
CA ASP A 14 -21.09 -7.73 -2.12
C ASP A 14 -21.23 -7.91 -3.66
N MET A 15 -22.43 -7.71 -4.22
CA MET A 15 -22.65 -7.73 -5.68
C MET A 15 -21.91 -6.59 -6.38
N CYS A 16 -21.93 -5.40 -5.81
CA CYS A 16 -21.18 -4.24 -6.33
C CYS A 16 -19.67 -4.54 -6.36
N VAL A 17 -19.12 -5.02 -5.24
CA VAL A 17 -17.70 -5.38 -5.14
C VAL A 17 -17.35 -6.46 -6.15
N LYS A 18 -18.16 -7.51 -6.27
CA LYS A 18 -17.93 -8.59 -7.23
C LYS A 18 -17.91 -8.06 -8.66
N ALA A 19 -18.90 -7.27 -9.05
CA ALA A 19 -18.99 -6.70 -10.40
C ALA A 19 -17.82 -5.80 -10.74
N PHE A 20 -17.40 -4.94 -9.80
CA PHE A 20 -16.30 -4.01 -10.00
C PHE A 20 -14.93 -4.70 -10.07
N PHE A 21 -14.70 -5.71 -9.20
CA PHE A 21 -13.44 -6.43 -9.10
C PHE A 21 -13.38 -7.73 -9.92
N ASP A 22 -14.45 -8.10 -10.64
CA ASP A 22 -14.41 -9.22 -11.59
C ASP A 22 -13.49 -8.93 -12.79
N GLN A 23 -13.19 -7.66 -13.04
CA GLN A 23 -12.24 -7.24 -14.06
C GLN A 23 -10.80 -7.56 -13.66
N PRO A 24 -9.93 -7.93 -14.62
CA PRO A 24 -8.50 -8.08 -14.37
C PRO A 24 -7.85 -6.69 -14.16
N ALA A 25 -8.07 -6.11 -12.99
CA ALA A 25 -7.53 -4.82 -12.61
C ALA A 25 -6.23 -5.00 -11.86
N THR A 26 -5.12 -4.40 -12.36
CA THR A 26 -3.86 -4.37 -11.63
C THR A 26 -3.93 -3.37 -10.50
N MET A 27 -4.50 -2.19 -10.74
CA MET A 27 -4.59 -1.13 -9.76
C MET A 27 -5.97 -0.45 -9.78
N ILE A 28 -6.45 -0.11 -8.57
CA ILE A 28 -7.63 0.72 -8.32
C ILE A 28 -7.21 1.88 -7.41
N LEU A 29 -7.71 3.07 -7.68
CA LEU A 29 -7.50 4.25 -6.84
C LEU A 29 -8.72 4.49 -5.94
N ILE A 30 -8.49 4.85 -4.69
CA ILE A 30 -9.51 5.39 -3.79
C ILE A 30 -9.14 6.84 -3.49
N VAL A 31 -10.03 7.76 -3.81
CA VAL A 31 -9.80 9.19 -3.71
C VAL A 31 -10.88 9.85 -2.87
N GLY A 32 -10.55 10.91 -2.19
CA GLY A 32 -11.49 11.72 -1.40
C GLY A 32 -10.77 12.55 -0.36
N ASP A 33 -11.47 13.50 0.22
CA ASP A 33 -10.93 14.42 1.22
C ASP A 33 -10.51 13.74 2.53
N TRP A 34 -9.90 14.52 3.41
CA TRP A 34 -9.55 14.06 4.75
C TRP A 34 -10.81 13.61 5.51
N LYS A 35 -10.67 12.52 6.28
CA LYS A 35 -11.74 11.97 7.14
C LYS A 35 -12.99 11.45 6.39
N THR A 36 -12.94 11.25 5.08
CA THR A 36 -14.05 10.62 4.33
C THR A 36 -14.13 9.11 4.51
N GLY A 37 -13.23 8.50 5.29
CA GLY A 37 -13.26 7.07 5.60
C GLY A 37 -12.64 6.18 4.52
N LYS A 38 -11.67 6.68 3.73
CA LYS A 38 -10.98 5.92 2.68
C LYS A 38 -10.28 4.67 3.20
N THR A 39 -9.56 4.81 4.31
CA THR A 39 -8.85 3.69 4.96
C THR A 39 -9.81 2.62 5.45
N ASP A 40 -10.87 3.00 6.19
CA ASP A 40 -11.94 2.10 6.61
C ASP A 40 -12.57 1.38 5.42
N PHE A 41 -12.85 2.12 4.35
CA PHE A 41 -13.44 1.59 3.13
C PHE A 41 -12.51 0.61 2.39
N SER A 42 -11.21 0.89 2.33
CA SER A 42 -10.25 -0.03 1.72
C SER A 42 -10.13 -1.36 2.47
N LEU A 43 -10.21 -1.32 3.79
CA LEU A 43 -10.24 -2.50 4.65
C LEU A 43 -11.57 -3.26 4.49
N LEU A 44 -12.70 -2.55 4.35
CA LEU A 44 -13.99 -3.17 4.01
C LEU A 44 -13.91 -3.89 2.66
N LEU A 45 -13.34 -3.26 1.63
CA LEU A 45 -13.16 -3.92 0.33
C LEU A 45 -12.31 -5.20 0.46
N ALA A 46 -11.21 -5.15 1.22
CA ALA A 46 -10.38 -6.32 1.47
C ALA A 46 -11.16 -7.45 2.16
N GLU A 47 -11.94 -7.12 3.19
CA GLU A 47 -12.82 -8.05 3.89
C GLU A 47 -13.80 -8.74 2.93
N ARG A 48 -14.46 -7.95 2.06
CA ARG A 48 -15.42 -8.48 1.09
C ARG A 48 -14.74 -9.28 -0.01
N MET A 49 -13.61 -8.84 -0.52
CA MET A 49 -12.85 -9.58 -1.54
C MET A 49 -12.34 -10.93 -1.03
N LEU A 50 -11.92 -11.02 0.24
CA LEU A 50 -11.60 -12.30 0.90
C LEU A 50 -12.85 -13.20 1.03
N LYS A 51 -13.95 -12.66 1.56
CA LYS A 51 -15.24 -13.38 1.72
C LYS A 51 -15.75 -13.93 0.40
N LEU A 52 -15.66 -13.14 -0.67
CA LEU A 52 -16.13 -13.51 -2.01
C LEU A 52 -15.13 -14.38 -2.79
N GLY A 53 -13.98 -14.69 -2.22
CA GLY A 53 -12.93 -15.46 -2.88
C GLY A 53 -12.30 -14.77 -4.10
N ILE A 54 -12.44 -13.44 -4.21
CA ILE A 54 -11.81 -12.64 -5.27
C ILE A 54 -10.29 -12.63 -5.07
N VAL A 55 -9.85 -12.56 -3.82
CA VAL A 55 -8.46 -12.72 -3.39
C VAL A 55 -8.35 -13.74 -2.26
N SER A 56 -7.17 -14.31 -2.09
CA SER A 56 -6.89 -15.32 -1.06
C SER A 56 -6.02 -14.78 0.07
N LYS A 57 -5.26 -13.72 -0.19
CA LYS A 57 -4.42 -13.05 0.81
C LYS A 57 -4.46 -11.54 0.63
N VAL A 58 -4.37 -10.84 1.74
CA VAL A 58 -4.30 -9.37 1.78
C VAL A 58 -3.09 -8.94 2.59
N ALA A 59 -2.40 -7.94 2.10
CA ALA A 59 -1.39 -7.21 2.86
C ALA A 59 -1.62 -5.69 2.73
N SER A 60 -1.07 -4.93 3.66
CA SER A 60 -1.22 -3.47 3.71
C SER A 60 -0.05 -2.83 4.45
N ASN A 61 0.20 -1.55 4.17
CA ASN A 61 1.01 -0.70 5.03
C ASN A 61 0.20 -0.04 6.17
N ILE A 62 -1.06 -0.44 6.34
CA ILE A 62 -1.91 -0.10 7.50
C ILE A 62 -1.73 -1.20 8.55
N GLU A 63 -1.36 -0.82 9.76
CA GLU A 63 -1.33 -1.75 10.87
C GLU A 63 -2.74 -2.06 11.35
N THR A 64 -3.13 -3.34 11.34
CA THR A 64 -4.44 -3.81 11.77
C THR A 64 -4.30 -4.72 12.98
N LYS A 65 -5.33 -4.76 13.83
CA LYS A 65 -5.39 -5.72 14.94
C LYS A 65 -5.98 -7.02 14.44
N GLY A 66 -5.22 -8.11 14.57
CA GLY A 66 -5.61 -9.45 14.08
C GLY A 66 -4.77 -9.93 12.91
N ASN A 67 -4.99 -11.17 12.47
CA ASN A 67 -4.13 -11.87 11.51
C ASN A 67 -4.72 -11.92 10.08
N SER A 68 -5.81 -11.20 9.80
CA SER A 68 -6.49 -11.26 8.50
C SER A 68 -5.76 -10.48 7.41
N ILE A 69 -4.96 -9.47 7.79
CA ILE A 69 -4.16 -8.64 6.87
C ILE A 69 -2.71 -8.66 7.33
N THR A 70 -1.81 -8.97 6.42
CA THR A 70 -0.36 -8.94 6.69
C THR A 70 0.14 -7.51 6.64
N PHE A 71 0.78 -7.04 7.69
CA PHE A 71 1.43 -5.72 7.69
C PHE A 71 2.74 -5.76 6.91
N ILE A 72 2.87 -4.93 5.88
CA ILE A 72 4.07 -4.81 5.04
C ILE A 72 4.31 -3.33 4.76
N SER A 73 5.40 -2.80 5.27
CA SER A 73 5.75 -1.38 5.18
C SER A 73 7.05 -1.09 4.41
N ASP A 74 7.58 -2.08 3.68
CA ASP A 74 8.78 -1.91 2.87
C ASP A 74 8.72 -2.71 1.56
N LEU A 75 9.44 -2.20 0.55
CA LEU A 75 9.42 -2.75 -0.80
C LEU A 75 10.01 -4.17 -0.91
N PRO A 76 11.16 -4.49 -0.28
CA PRO A 76 11.71 -5.85 -0.32
C PRO A 76 10.76 -6.90 0.26
N THR A 77 10.17 -6.64 1.43
CA THR A 77 9.18 -7.54 2.04
C THR A 77 7.92 -7.67 1.16
N LEU A 78 7.49 -6.57 0.52
CA LEU A 78 6.36 -6.62 -0.43
C LEU A 78 6.68 -7.53 -1.62
N ARG A 79 7.87 -7.44 -2.21
CA ARG A 79 8.30 -8.32 -3.31
C ARG A 79 8.33 -9.78 -2.90
N GLU A 80 8.92 -10.10 -1.76
CA GLU A 80 8.91 -11.47 -1.23
C GLU A 80 7.50 -12.00 -1.03
N TRP A 81 6.61 -11.20 -0.47
CA TRP A 81 5.22 -11.57 -0.30
C TRP A 81 4.50 -11.75 -1.65
N LEU A 82 4.75 -10.90 -2.64
CA LEU A 82 4.17 -11.03 -3.97
C LEU A 82 4.56 -12.35 -4.64
N TYR A 83 5.82 -12.75 -4.56
CA TYR A 83 6.35 -13.94 -5.23
C TYR A 83 6.38 -15.20 -4.35
N GLY A 84 6.08 -15.11 -3.06
CA GLY A 84 6.13 -16.23 -2.12
C GLY A 84 5.17 -17.39 -2.43
N ASP A 85 4.09 -17.13 -3.14
CA ASP A 85 3.13 -18.13 -3.60
C ASP A 85 2.35 -17.63 -4.83
N ASN A 86 1.73 -18.53 -5.60
CA ASN A 86 1.01 -18.22 -6.83
C ASN A 86 -0.51 -18.16 -6.61
N ILE A 87 -0.96 -17.37 -5.64
CA ILE A 87 -2.37 -17.16 -5.34
C ILE A 87 -2.78 -15.72 -5.61
N ARG A 88 -4.09 -15.47 -5.70
CA ARG A 88 -4.63 -14.11 -5.89
C ARG A 88 -4.44 -13.30 -4.63
N LYS A 89 -3.81 -12.15 -4.74
CA LYS A 89 -3.41 -11.27 -3.66
C LYS A 89 -3.96 -9.87 -3.82
N LEU A 90 -4.11 -9.16 -2.70
CA LEU A 90 -4.41 -7.73 -2.67
C LEU A 90 -3.40 -7.03 -1.78
N TYR A 91 -2.76 -5.98 -2.27
CA TYR A 91 -2.01 -5.05 -1.46
C TYR A 91 -2.74 -3.71 -1.36
N ILE A 92 -2.94 -3.19 -0.15
CA ILE A 92 -3.49 -1.87 0.11
C ILE A 92 -2.34 -0.94 0.47
N PHE A 93 -2.19 0.13 -0.30
CA PHE A 93 -1.18 1.15 -0.11
C PHE A 93 -1.85 2.46 0.32
N ASP A 94 -1.91 2.69 1.61
CA ASP A 94 -2.48 3.91 2.18
C ASP A 94 -1.47 5.06 2.15
N GLU A 95 -2.00 6.29 2.11
CA GLU A 95 -1.23 7.53 2.00
C GLU A 95 -0.26 7.54 0.79
N ALA A 96 -0.63 6.85 -0.29
CA ALA A 96 0.22 6.74 -1.48
C ALA A 96 0.66 8.10 -2.03
N GLY A 97 -0.16 9.15 -1.91
CA GLY A 97 0.18 10.51 -2.29
C GLY A 97 1.36 11.13 -1.54
N LEU A 98 1.66 10.68 -0.32
CA LEU A 98 2.86 11.10 0.42
C LEU A 98 4.12 10.40 -0.08
N HIS A 99 3.96 9.22 -0.64
CA HIS A 99 5.06 8.37 -1.10
C HIS A 99 5.35 8.54 -2.58
N VAL A 100 4.33 8.84 -3.39
CA VAL A 100 4.41 8.94 -4.86
C VAL A 100 3.85 10.29 -5.31
N HIS A 101 4.74 11.24 -5.58
CA HIS A 101 4.34 12.61 -5.89
C HIS A 101 4.84 13.04 -7.27
N ARG A 102 3.96 13.62 -8.11
CA ARG A 102 4.25 14.11 -9.47
C ARG A 102 5.44 15.05 -9.54
N ARG A 103 5.57 15.98 -8.59
CA ARG A 103 6.71 16.94 -8.53
C ARG A 103 8.06 16.28 -8.23
N ARG A 104 8.04 14.98 -7.86
CA ARG A 104 9.23 14.16 -7.57
C ARG A 104 9.25 12.90 -8.45
N SER A 105 8.77 13.01 -9.69
CA SER A 105 8.68 11.87 -10.64
C SER A 105 10.00 11.09 -10.79
N MET A 106 11.13 11.80 -10.76
CA MET A 106 12.48 11.22 -10.80
C MET A 106 13.00 10.74 -9.44
N SER A 107 12.20 10.78 -8.38
CA SER A 107 12.65 10.25 -7.09
C SER A 107 12.74 8.72 -7.14
N ALA A 108 13.73 8.16 -6.42
CA ALA A 108 13.86 6.71 -6.31
C ALA A 108 12.57 6.02 -5.86
N LYS A 109 11.76 6.69 -5.03
CA LYS A 109 10.48 6.18 -4.55
C LYS A 109 9.43 6.08 -5.66
N ASN A 110 9.28 7.12 -6.48
CA ASN A 110 8.35 7.09 -7.61
C ASN A 110 8.75 6.01 -8.61
N ILE A 111 10.03 5.98 -9.00
CA ILE A 111 10.55 4.96 -9.91
C ILE A 111 10.28 3.55 -9.36
N ALA A 112 10.56 3.31 -8.09
CA ALA A 112 10.33 2.02 -7.46
C ALA A 112 8.85 1.59 -7.47
N VAL A 113 7.92 2.52 -7.23
CA VAL A 113 6.48 2.21 -7.27
C VAL A 113 6.00 1.99 -8.70
N VAL A 114 6.44 2.79 -9.67
CA VAL A 114 6.10 2.59 -11.08
C VAL A 114 6.60 1.23 -11.58
N THR A 115 7.86 0.87 -11.26
CA THR A 115 8.43 -0.44 -11.64
C THR A 115 7.78 -1.62 -10.92
N LEU A 116 7.08 -1.40 -9.81
CA LEU A 116 6.31 -2.43 -9.12
C LEU A 116 5.03 -2.85 -9.88
N MET A 117 4.47 -2.00 -10.75
CA MET A 117 3.21 -2.31 -11.45
C MET A 117 3.28 -3.58 -12.32
N PRO A 118 4.29 -3.77 -13.19
CA PRO A 118 4.48 -5.02 -13.91
C PRO A 118 4.65 -6.24 -12.98
N GLU A 119 5.34 -6.06 -11.83
CA GLU A 119 5.56 -7.13 -10.86
C GLU A 119 4.24 -7.56 -10.20
N ILE A 120 3.41 -6.60 -9.78
CA ILE A 120 2.06 -6.86 -9.25
C ILE A 120 1.20 -7.63 -10.25
N SER A 121 1.20 -7.20 -11.52
CA SER A 121 0.44 -7.87 -12.57
C SER A 121 0.91 -9.31 -12.80
N LYS A 122 2.23 -9.55 -12.87
CA LYS A 122 2.82 -10.90 -13.02
C LYS A 122 2.54 -11.80 -11.81
N ALA A 123 2.54 -11.25 -10.62
CA ALA A 123 2.23 -11.97 -9.38
C ALA A 123 0.73 -12.27 -9.20
N ARG A 124 -0.13 -11.96 -10.19
CA ARG A 124 -1.59 -12.06 -10.09
C ARG A 124 -2.17 -11.32 -8.88
N ALA A 125 -1.47 -10.28 -8.46
CA ALA A 125 -1.88 -9.43 -7.37
C ALA A 125 -2.67 -8.22 -7.88
N ARG A 126 -3.38 -7.59 -6.97
CA ARG A 126 -4.11 -6.32 -7.16
C ARG A 126 -3.56 -5.30 -6.19
N LEU A 127 -3.61 -4.04 -6.58
CA LEU A 127 -3.20 -2.91 -5.77
C LEU A 127 -4.37 -1.95 -5.58
N ILE A 128 -4.66 -1.59 -4.35
CA ILE A 128 -5.49 -0.44 -4.02
C ILE A 128 -4.57 0.64 -3.49
N MET A 129 -4.58 1.82 -4.13
CA MET A 129 -3.88 3.00 -3.65
C MET A 129 -4.86 4.04 -3.14
N ILE A 130 -4.60 4.57 -1.95
CA ILE A 130 -5.44 5.57 -1.30
C ILE A 130 -4.78 6.94 -1.42
N LEU A 131 -5.53 7.91 -1.93
CA LEU A 131 -5.08 9.27 -2.22
C LEU A 131 -6.06 10.30 -1.65
N HIS A 132 -5.57 11.52 -1.39
CA HIS A 132 -6.44 12.65 -1.08
C HIS A 132 -7.04 13.27 -2.35
N ASN A 133 -6.20 13.44 -3.38
CA ASN A 133 -6.62 13.92 -4.69
C ASN A 133 -5.70 13.34 -5.77
N LEU A 134 -6.09 13.51 -7.04
CA LEU A 134 -5.31 13.04 -8.18
C LEU A 134 -4.28 14.06 -8.68
N GLU A 135 -4.40 15.34 -8.31
CA GLU A 135 -3.62 16.44 -8.91
C GLU A 135 -2.11 16.32 -8.66
N GLY A 136 -1.72 15.80 -7.52
CA GLY A 136 -0.33 15.61 -7.13
C GLY A 136 0.24 14.23 -7.47
N PHE A 137 -0.56 13.32 -8.01
CA PHE A 137 -0.15 11.93 -8.24
C PHE A 137 0.55 11.74 -9.59
N ASP A 138 1.41 10.74 -9.69
CA ASP A 138 2.18 10.46 -10.90
C ASP A 138 1.26 10.04 -12.06
N LYS A 139 1.42 10.69 -13.22
CA LYS A 139 0.57 10.46 -14.39
C LYS A 139 0.71 9.05 -14.97
N GLU A 140 1.86 8.45 -14.86
CA GLU A 140 2.09 7.09 -15.37
C GLU A 140 1.26 6.08 -14.58
N LEU A 141 1.15 6.26 -13.28
CA LEU A 141 0.32 5.41 -12.42
C LEU A 141 -1.19 5.63 -12.64
N THR A 142 -1.62 6.83 -13.03
CA THR A 142 -3.03 7.10 -13.36
C THR A 142 -3.40 6.68 -14.78
N SER A 143 -2.43 6.24 -15.59
CA SER A 143 -2.72 5.77 -16.94
C SER A 143 -3.63 4.53 -16.92
N THR A 144 -4.49 4.42 -17.94
CA THR A 144 -5.41 3.28 -18.10
C THR A 144 -4.71 1.94 -18.34
N VAL A 145 -3.40 1.95 -18.56
CA VAL A 145 -2.59 0.72 -18.62
C VAL A 145 -2.62 0.00 -17.29
N TRP A 146 -2.42 0.72 -16.19
CA TRP A 146 -2.36 0.14 -14.84
C TRP A 146 -3.63 0.39 -14.04
N CYS A 147 -4.15 1.62 -14.05
CA CYS A 147 -5.35 2.02 -13.34
C CYS A 147 -6.60 1.62 -14.12
N LYS A 148 -7.38 0.70 -13.59
CA LYS A 148 -8.60 0.19 -14.22
C LYS A 148 -9.88 0.74 -13.62
N GLY A 149 -9.78 1.47 -12.53
CA GLY A 149 -10.94 2.11 -11.90
C GLY A 149 -10.57 3.06 -10.79
N LEU A 150 -11.53 3.89 -10.47
CA LEU A 150 -11.48 4.89 -9.42
C LEU A 150 -12.67 4.70 -8.47
N ILE A 151 -12.45 4.87 -7.20
CA ILE A 151 -13.51 4.94 -6.20
C ILE A 151 -13.40 6.29 -5.51
N GLU A 152 -14.45 7.08 -5.63
CA GLU A 152 -14.56 8.39 -4.98
C GLU A 152 -15.28 8.25 -3.64
N LYS A 153 -14.71 8.85 -2.61
CA LYS A 153 -15.27 8.89 -1.25
C LYS A 153 -15.54 10.34 -0.85
N ASP A 154 -16.78 10.78 -0.96
CA ASP A 154 -17.21 12.11 -0.53
C ASP A 154 -17.38 12.17 0.99
N ASN A 155 -17.86 11.08 1.59
CA ASN A 155 -18.06 10.95 3.02
C ASN A 155 -18.00 9.48 3.46
N LYS A 156 -18.15 9.23 4.76
CA LYS A 156 -18.05 7.87 5.34
C LYS A 156 -19.10 6.88 4.81
N TYR A 157 -20.24 7.37 4.36
CA TYR A 157 -21.39 6.52 4.00
C TYR A 157 -21.61 6.39 2.49
N HIS A 158 -20.86 7.13 1.68
CA HIS A 158 -21.03 7.16 0.23
C HIS A 158 -19.74 6.72 -0.48
N ALA A 159 -19.90 5.93 -1.54
CA ALA A 159 -18.82 5.54 -2.44
C ALA A 159 -19.33 5.51 -3.87
N ARG A 160 -18.59 6.12 -4.79
CA ARG A 160 -18.84 6.08 -6.22
C ARG A 160 -17.75 5.27 -6.90
N PHE A 161 -18.14 4.19 -7.56
CA PHE A 161 -17.26 3.32 -8.32
C PHE A 161 -17.27 3.73 -9.78
N ILE A 162 -16.12 3.97 -10.37
CA ILE A 162 -15.95 4.38 -11.75
C ILE A 162 -15.02 3.38 -12.44
N SER A 163 -15.52 2.68 -13.45
CA SER A 163 -14.73 1.74 -14.26
C SER A 163 -14.16 2.44 -15.50
N PHE A 164 -12.88 2.19 -15.79
CA PHE A 164 -12.22 2.71 -16.99
C PHE A 164 -12.16 1.68 -18.14
N THR A 165 -12.63 0.46 -17.92
CA THR A 165 -12.43 -0.65 -18.86
C THR A 165 -13.71 -1.19 -19.47
N LYS A 166 -14.77 -1.28 -18.70
CA LYS A 166 -16.07 -1.77 -19.17
C LYS A 166 -17.21 -1.19 -18.32
N PRO A 167 -18.42 -1.12 -18.85
CA PRO A 167 -19.58 -0.72 -18.06
C PRO A 167 -19.83 -1.69 -16.90
N LEU A 168 -20.38 -1.17 -15.82
CA LEU A 168 -20.89 -1.93 -14.69
C LEU A 168 -22.20 -2.65 -15.03
N PRO A 169 -22.75 -3.51 -14.17
CA PRO A 169 -23.90 -4.38 -14.48
C PRO A 169 -25.15 -3.64 -15.00
N ASN A 170 -25.35 -2.39 -14.60
CA ASN A 170 -26.45 -1.54 -15.07
C ASN A 170 -26.20 -0.88 -16.45
N GLY A 171 -25.07 -1.16 -17.12
CA GLY A 171 -24.67 -0.57 -18.38
C GLY A 171 -23.98 0.79 -18.25
N GLU A 172 -23.80 1.31 -17.05
CA GLU A 172 -23.09 2.56 -16.77
C GLU A 172 -21.62 2.34 -16.48
N PHE A 173 -20.80 3.38 -16.69
CA PHE A 173 -19.39 3.38 -16.29
C PHE A 173 -19.17 3.72 -14.82
N SER A 174 -20.21 4.16 -14.13
CA SER A 174 -20.17 4.48 -12.70
C SER A 174 -21.36 3.87 -11.95
N MET A 175 -21.12 3.51 -10.69
CA MET A 175 -22.13 3.03 -9.78
C MET A 175 -21.92 3.67 -8.41
N GLU A 176 -22.99 4.16 -7.81
CA GLU A 176 -22.98 4.73 -6.47
C GLU A 176 -23.52 3.73 -5.45
N PHE A 177 -22.93 3.73 -4.26
CA PHE A 177 -23.38 2.91 -3.16
C PHE A 177 -23.60 3.74 -1.89
N TYR A 178 -24.78 3.61 -1.31
CA TYR A 178 -25.19 4.27 -0.08
C TYR A 178 -26.28 3.45 0.64
N PRO A 179 -26.21 3.25 1.94
CA PRO A 179 -25.09 3.54 2.82
C PRO A 179 -23.99 2.48 2.73
N VAL A 180 -22.73 2.91 2.72
CA VAL A 180 -21.59 2.00 2.77
C VAL A 180 -21.48 1.36 4.16
N PRO A 181 -21.37 0.03 4.27
CA PRO A 181 -21.09 -0.64 5.54
C PRO A 181 -19.75 -0.23 6.13
N LYS A 182 -19.54 -0.48 7.41
CA LYS A 182 -18.23 -0.34 8.05
C LYS A 182 -17.45 -1.65 7.98
N THR A 183 -16.12 -1.57 7.95
CA THR A 183 -15.28 -2.75 8.13
C THR A 183 -15.38 -3.32 9.54
N ASN A 184 -15.23 -4.65 9.66
CA ASN A 184 -15.05 -5.31 10.95
C ASN A 184 -13.57 -5.44 11.34
N ILE A 185 -12.64 -5.02 10.47
CA ILE A 185 -11.20 -5.09 10.73
C ILE A 185 -10.80 -3.91 11.62
N PRO A 186 -10.35 -4.16 12.86
CA PRO A 186 -9.96 -3.07 13.75
C PRO A 186 -8.60 -2.50 13.34
N PHE A 187 -8.52 -1.18 13.25
CA PHE A 187 -7.29 -0.44 12.97
C PHE A 187 -7.28 0.89 13.74
N ASP A 188 -6.13 1.53 13.83
CA ASP A 188 -6.01 2.88 14.37
C ASP A 188 -6.13 3.91 13.23
N PRO A 189 -7.21 4.73 13.20
CA PRO A 189 -7.42 5.72 12.13
C PRO A 189 -6.43 6.90 12.18
N TYR A 190 -5.63 7.01 13.24
CA TYR A 190 -4.60 8.05 13.41
C TYR A 190 -3.18 7.53 13.20
N ALA A 191 -3.00 6.22 13.04
CA ALA A 191 -1.70 5.65 12.74
C ALA A 191 -1.22 6.06 11.34
N LEU A 192 0.05 6.44 11.24
CA LEU A 192 0.68 6.68 9.95
C LEU A 192 0.85 5.37 9.20
N ALA A 193 0.67 5.40 7.89
CA ALA A 193 0.89 4.28 6.99
C ALA A 193 2.31 4.36 6.37
N PRO A 194 3.35 3.80 7.02
CA PRO A 194 4.73 3.94 6.56
C PRO A 194 4.97 3.10 5.30
N PHE A 195 5.87 3.58 4.43
CA PHE A 195 6.41 2.76 3.35
C PHE A 195 7.86 3.15 3.05
N LYS A 196 8.77 2.18 3.06
CA LYS A 196 10.21 2.35 2.87
C LYS A 196 10.68 1.58 1.63
N LEU A 197 11.72 2.08 0.96
CA LEU A 197 12.33 1.39 -0.19
C LEU A 197 13.25 0.23 0.23
N THR A 198 13.77 0.31 1.42
CA THR A 198 14.69 -0.67 1.99
C THR A 198 14.09 -1.26 3.27
N ARG A 199 14.43 -2.49 3.60
CA ARG A 199 14.11 -3.05 4.92
C ARG A 199 14.65 -2.16 6.02
N PRO A 200 13.94 -2.08 7.16
CA PRO A 200 14.53 -1.49 8.35
C PRO A 200 15.84 -2.23 8.64
N THR A 201 16.93 -1.51 8.56
CA THR A 201 18.24 -2.11 8.76
C THR A 201 18.36 -2.56 10.20
N GLN A 202 18.55 -3.86 10.44
CA GLN A 202 18.85 -4.35 11.77
C GLN A 202 20.21 -3.77 12.20
N ILE A 203 20.17 -2.90 13.19
CA ILE A 203 21.40 -2.30 13.73
C ILE A 203 22.16 -3.40 14.48
N PRO A 204 23.41 -3.71 14.10
CA PRO A 204 24.17 -4.76 14.74
C PRO A 204 24.24 -4.61 16.26
N SER A 205 24.00 -5.69 16.98
CA SER A 205 24.06 -5.72 18.46
C SER A 205 25.45 -5.40 19.01
N THR A 206 26.48 -5.50 18.16
CA THR A 206 27.89 -5.22 18.49
C THR A 206 28.24 -3.74 18.58
N LEU A 207 27.33 -2.82 18.17
CA LEU A 207 27.54 -1.40 18.27
C LEU A 207 27.27 -0.92 19.70
N LYS A 208 28.04 0.11 20.14
CA LYS A 208 27.75 0.79 21.41
C LYS A 208 26.36 1.43 21.36
N ASP A 209 25.68 1.49 22.49
CA ASP A 209 24.29 1.95 22.55
C ASP A 209 24.09 3.34 21.92
N LYS A 210 25.04 4.25 22.14
CA LYS A 210 25.03 5.61 21.53
C LYS A 210 25.14 5.55 19.99
N GLU A 211 25.96 4.67 19.45
CA GLU A 211 26.13 4.49 17.99
C GLU A 211 24.90 3.83 17.39
N ARG A 212 24.27 2.89 18.10
CA ARG A 212 23.00 2.25 17.72
C ARG A 212 21.89 3.28 17.66
N GLN A 213 21.78 4.16 18.65
CA GLN A 213 20.78 5.21 18.67
C GLN A 213 20.97 6.19 17.52
N ILE A 214 22.21 6.59 17.22
CA ILE A 214 22.52 7.48 16.09
C ILE A 214 22.12 6.85 14.74
N LEU A 215 22.48 5.59 14.53
CA LEU A 215 22.12 4.87 13.32
C LEU A 215 20.60 4.68 13.22
N TRP A 216 19.92 4.43 14.34
CA TRP A 216 18.47 4.34 14.40
C TRP A 216 17.81 5.66 13.99
N GLU A 217 18.20 6.76 14.60
CA GLU A 217 17.67 8.09 14.30
C GLU A 217 17.89 8.49 12.84
N TRP A 218 19.03 8.12 12.28
CA TRP A 218 19.35 8.42 10.88
C TRP A 218 18.64 7.47 9.91
N ALA A 219 18.75 6.15 10.09
CA ALA A 219 18.30 5.16 9.12
C ALA A 219 16.80 4.87 9.19
N VAL A 220 16.23 4.88 10.41
CA VAL A 220 14.82 4.55 10.65
C VAL A 220 13.95 5.78 10.73
N ASN A 221 14.39 6.79 11.51
CA ASN A 221 13.63 8.02 11.70
C ASN A 221 13.91 9.09 10.64
N ASN A 222 14.80 8.80 9.66
CA ASN A 222 15.21 9.73 8.59
C ASN A 222 15.71 11.09 9.11
N LYS A 223 16.30 11.12 10.31
CA LYS A 223 16.76 12.35 10.92
C LYS A 223 17.99 12.89 10.17
N PRO A 224 17.98 14.13 9.69
CA PRO A 224 19.10 14.67 8.94
C PRO A 224 20.36 14.79 9.83
N ILE A 225 21.54 14.63 9.23
CA ILE A 225 22.84 14.54 9.94
C ILE A 225 23.08 15.70 10.90
N HIS A 226 22.70 16.92 10.52
CA HIS A 226 22.87 18.10 11.36
C HIS A 226 22.04 18.08 12.65
N GLN A 227 20.97 17.28 12.70
CA GLN A 227 20.12 17.12 13.89
C GLN A 227 20.59 15.98 14.81
N LEU A 228 21.59 15.19 14.39
CA LEU A 228 22.13 14.10 15.20
C LEU A 228 23.20 14.58 16.20
N GLY A 229 23.52 15.86 16.20
CA GLY A 229 24.53 16.44 17.11
C GLY A 229 25.96 15.92 16.87
N LEU A 230 26.27 15.46 15.66
CA LEU A 230 27.56 14.90 15.28
C LEU A 230 28.25 15.74 14.21
N HIS A 231 29.55 15.81 14.30
CA HIS A 231 30.39 16.32 13.21
C HIS A 231 30.32 15.33 12.01
N PRO A 232 30.29 15.80 10.74
CA PRO A 232 30.19 14.93 9.55
C PRO A 232 31.23 13.82 9.49
N GLN A 233 32.46 14.07 9.96
CA GLN A 233 33.50 13.02 10.02
C GLN A 233 33.20 11.92 11.05
N GLN A 234 32.62 12.26 12.20
CA GLN A 234 32.20 11.29 13.20
C GLN A 234 31.03 10.44 12.70
N PHE A 235 30.07 11.10 12.04
CA PHE A 235 28.95 10.40 11.40
C PHE A 235 29.44 9.40 10.34
N ASN A 236 30.33 9.83 9.42
CA ASN A 236 30.91 8.96 8.41
C ASN A 236 31.67 7.76 9.01
N ARG A 237 32.37 7.94 10.13
CA ARG A 237 33.06 6.84 10.82
C ARG A 237 32.08 5.78 11.35
N ILE A 238 30.91 6.18 11.81
CA ILE A 238 29.87 5.28 12.32
C ILE A 238 29.13 4.62 11.16
N VAL A 239 28.73 5.38 10.14
CA VAL A 239 27.83 4.93 9.07
C VAL A 239 28.57 4.15 7.97
N ARG A 240 29.80 4.54 7.60
CA ARG A 240 30.55 3.95 6.50
C ARG A 240 30.79 2.44 6.62
N PRO A 241 31.19 1.89 7.79
CA PRO A 241 31.31 0.44 7.95
C PRO A 241 29.98 -0.30 7.81
N PHE A 242 28.89 0.35 8.20
CA PHE A 242 27.55 -0.19 8.15
C PHE A 242 27.01 -0.24 6.71
N VAL A 243 27.11 0.86 5.96
CA VAL A 243 26.73 0.93 4.54
C VAL A 243 27.53 -0.08 3.72
N LYS A 244 28.83 -0.22 3.98
CA LYS A 244 29.68 -1.18 3.28
C LYS A 244 29.24 -2.63 3.52
N ARG A 245 28.80 -2.98 4.74
CA ARG A 245 28.30 -4.32 5.08
C ARG A 245 26.95 -4.60 4.43
N VAL A 246 26.05 -3.62 4.39
CA VAL A 246 24.75 -3.74 3.73
C VAL A 246 24.92 -3.98 2.23
N LEU A 247 25.74 -3.16 1.56
CA LEU A 247 26.05 -3.34 0.14
C LEU A 247 26.73 -4.69 -0.18
N GLN A 248 27.56 -5.20 0.72
CA GLN A 248 28.19 -6.51 0.57
C GLN A 248 27.22 -7.68 0.82
N ALA A 249 26.18 -7.49 1.63
CA ALA A 249 25.14 -8.49 1.86
C ALA A 249 24.18 -8.55 0.64
N GLU A 250 23.86 -7.41 0.04
CA GLU A 250 23.01 -7.34 -1.16
C GLU A 250 23.71 -8.02 -2.36
N THR A 251 24.99 -7.75 -2.60
CA THR A 251 25.76 -8.40 -3.68
C THR A 251 25.93 -9.90 -3.51
N LYS A 252 25.88 -10.44 -2.29
CA LYS A 252 25.92 -11.89 -2.03
C LYS A 252 24.57 -12.56 -2.23
N SER A 253 23.45 -11.89 -1.99
CA SER A 253 22.12 -12.44 -2.23
C SER A 253 21.80 -12.55 -3.73
N ASP A 254 22.30 -11.61 -4.55
CA ASP A 254 22.08 -11.64 -6.01
C ASP A 254 22.83 -12.79 -6.71
N VAL A 255 23.95 -13.25 -6.14
CA VAL A 255 24.75 -14.36 -6.70
C VAL A 255 24.13 -15.74 -6.41
N THR A 256 23.27 -15.84 -5.38
CA THR A 256 22.66 -17.12 -4.98
C THR A 256 21.40 -17.46 -5.80
N ILE A 257 20.86 -16.50 -6.55
CA ILE A 257 19.65 -16.67 -7.38
C ILE A 257 20.00 -17.12 -8.83
N GLN A 258 21.28 -17.15 -9.20
CA GLN A 258 21.74 -17.57 -10.55
C GLN A 258 22.37 -18.98 -10.60
N ARG A 259 22.04 -19.85 -9.66
CA ARG A 259 22.44 -21.27 -9.74
C ARG A 259 21.26 -22.22 -9.61
#